data_790eec67cbccf6c5101ec39056dbf7bf
#
_entry.id   790eec67cbccf6c5101ec39056dbf7bf
#
_cell.length_a   1.000
_cell.length_b   1.000
_cell.length_c   1.000
_cell.angle_alpha   90.00
_cell.angle_beta   90.00
_cell.angle_gamma   90.00
#
_symmetry.space_group_name_H-M   'P 1'
#
loop_
_entity.id
_entity.type
_entity.pdbx_description
1 polymer ?
#
loop_
_entity_poly.entity_id
_entity_poly.type
_entity_poly.pdbx_seq_one_letter_code
_entity_poly.pdbx_strand_id
1 'polypeptide(L)'
;MMDRIIVTAADIEKLLAWRDEHKELVRSMPVPLREVKIQVVENGISIKCFRSDKKLKFYLDSPSRKLGHVVFAPLGNGLWKKKVSTLPADCNPAETEQGALTVYGSLMALMAYGASEAPTATEAEHEPKTHIGHKRSTRWNPVGTTYILHSSGKRLSVAPKGHHASPSCSFTVRGHFRHYRSGKTVWIAEYRKGTGKEQSKTYKIGGDLDE
;
A
#
# COMPACT_ATOMS: atom_id res chain seq x y z
N MET A 1 -14.56 2.22 -0.62
CA MET A 1 -13.91 0.92 -0.95
C MET A 1 -12.44 1.04 -0.60
N MET A 2 -11.80 -0.01 -0.02
CA MET A 2 -10.43 0.06 0.53
C MET A 2 -9.43 -0.52 -0.47
N ASP A 3 -8.29 0.14 -0.66
CA ASP A 3 -7.19 -0.37 -1.46
C ASP A 3 -6.62 -1.67 -0.86
N ARG A 4 -6.05 -2.54 -1.69
CA ARG A 4 -5.52 -3.85 -1.28
C ARG A 4 -4.03 -3.95 -1.60
N ILE A 5 -3.29 -4.58 -0.67
CA ILE A 5 -1.92 -5.04 -0.92
C ILE A 5 -1.95 -6.56 -0.81
N ILE A 6 -1.54 -7.26 -1.85
CA ILE A 6 -1.44 -8.71 -1.88
C ILE A 6 0.02 -9.06 -1.73
N VAL A 7 0.34 -9.89 -0.74
CA VAL A 7 1.70 -10.33 -0.42
C VAL A 7 1.74 -11.84 -0.28
N THR A 8 2.86 -12.45 -0.67
CA THR A 8 3.21 -13.84 -0.40
C THR A 8 4.07 -13.92 0.87
N ALA A 9 4.28 -15.12 1.41
CA ALA A 9 5.22 -15.34 2.51
C ALA A 9 6.64 -14.92 2.09
N ALA A 10 7.05 -15.24 0.86
CA ALA A 10 8.35 -14.84 0.31
C ALA A 10 8.46 -13.31 0.19
N ASP A 11 7.40 -12.61 -0.21
CA ASP A 11 7.39 -11.14 -0.23
C ASP A 11 7.57 -10.55 1.18
N ILE A 12 6.97 -11.18 2.19
CA ILE A 12 7.12 -10.73 3.59
C ILE A 12 8.57 -10.91 4.05
N GLU A 13 9.23 -12.04 3.74
CA GLU A 13 10.63 -12.29 4.09
C GLU A 13 11.55 -11.23 3.46
N LYS A 14 11.41 -10.99 2.15
CA LYS A 14 12.15 -9.93 1.44
C LYS A 14 11.89 -8.55 2.04
N LEU A 15 10.65 -8.23 2.33
CA LEU A 15 10.26 -6.96 2.95
C LEU A 15 10.89 -6.76 4.33
N LEU A 16 11.00 -7.83 5.12
CA LEU A 16 11.63 -7.77 6.45
C LEU A 16 13.14 -7.60 6.34
N ALA A 17 13.80 -8.29 5.39
CA ALA A 17 15.22 -8.09 5.09
C ALA A 17 15.48 -6.62 4.70
N TRP A 18 14.74 -6.10 3.71
CA TRP A 18 14.82 -4.70 3.30
C TRP A 18 14.61 -3.72 4.47
N ARG A 19 13.62 -3.99 5.33
CA ARG A 19 13.36 -3.17 6.53
C ARG A 19 14.57 -3.15 7.46
N ASP A 20 15.22 -4.29 7.66
CA ASP A 20 16.35 -4.40 8.60
C ASP A 20 17.58 -3.64 8.12
N GLU A 21 17.75 -3.50 6.82
CA GLU A 21 18.77 -2.65 6.20
C GLU A 21 18.41 -1.15 6.26
N HIS A 22 17.10 -0.83 6.25
CA HIS A 22 16.60 0.54 6.15
C HIS A 22 15.82 1.02 7.40
N LYS A 23 16.24 0.60 8.62
CA LYS A 23 15.49 0.84 9.88
C LYS A 23 15.13 2.30 10.13
N GLU A 24 16.07 3.20 9.92
CA GLU A 24 15.84 4.64 10.15
C GLU A 24 14.91 5.24 9.09
N LEU A 25 15.05 4.79 7.86
CA LEU A 25 14.16 5.17 6.77
C LEU A 25 12.71 4.75 7.08
N VAL A 26 12.51 3.49 7.47
CA VAL A 26 11.17 2.95 7.81
C VAL A 26 10.50 3.75 8.92
N ARG A 27 11.26 4.23 9.91
CA ARG A 27 10.74 5.05 11.01
C ARG A 27 10.37 6.47 10.60
N SER A 28 11.10 7.04 9.65
CA SER A 28 10.95 8.44 9.23
C SER A 28 9.96 8.64 8.09
N MET A 29 9.64 7.58 7.32
CA MET A 29 8.78 7.70 6.15
C MET A 29 7.34 8.04 6.53
N PRO A 30 6.73 9.00 5.82
CA PRO A 30 5.32 9.30 5.98
C PRO A 30 4.46 8.15 5.44
N VAL A 31 3.24 8.03 5.96
CA VAL A 31 2.33 6.95 5.57
C VAL A 31 1.57 7.32 4.31
N PRO A 32 1.69 6.54 3.23
CA PRO A 32 1.06 6.83 1.95
C PRO A 32 -0.42 6.47 1.88
N LEU A 33 -0.91 5.53 2.71
CA LEU A 33 -2.32 5.13 2.77
C LEU A 33 -2.78 5.04 4.23
N ARG A 34 -3.87 5.73 4.54
CA ARG A 34 -4.50 5.68 5.88
C ARG A 34 -5.39 4.46 6.05
N GLU A 35 -5.96 3.97 4.96
CA GLU A 35 -6.83 2.80 4.94
C GLU A 35 -6.38 1.81 3.88
N VAL A 36 -6.03 0.60 4.30
CA VAL A 36 -5.56 -0.44 3.39
C VAL A 36 -5.87 -1.83 3.93
N LYS A 37 -6.17 -2.77 3.02
CA LYS A 37 -6.30 -4.20 3.32
C LYS A 37 -5.03 -4.92 2.84
N ILE A 38 -4.30 -5.55 3.75
CA ILE A 38 -3.19 -6.45 3.43
C ILE A 38 -3.75 -7.87 3.40
N GLN A 39 -3.40 -8.64 2.38
CA GLN A 39 -3.84 -10.02 2.23
C GLN A 39 -2.65 -10.92 1.96
N VAL A 40 -2.43 -11.91 2.82
CA VAL A 40 -1.41 -12.95 2.65
C VAL A 40 -2.00 -14.10 1.86
N VAL A 41 -1.34 -14.47 0.76
CA VAL A 41 -1.91 -15.43 -0.21
C VAL A 41 -2.01 -16.83 0.38
N GLU A 42 -0.92 -17.34 0.97
CA GLU A 42 -0.76 -18.75 1.35
C GLU A 42 -1.75 -19.19 2.42
N ASN A 43 -2.00 -18.36 3.41
CA ASN A 43 -2.88 -18.69 4.53
C ASN A 43 -4.22 -17.93 4.51
N GLY A 44 -4.43 -17.07 3.52
CA GLY A 44 -5.64 -16.26 3.36
C GLY A 44 -5.89 -15.24 4.48
N ILE A 45 -4.93 -15.04 5.38
CA ILE A 45 -5.05 -14.02 6.43
C ILE A 45 -5.17 -12.65 5.80
N SER A 46 -6.07 -11.85 6.33
CA SER A 46 -6.23 -10.47 5.93
C SER A 46 -6.20 -9.51 7.12
N ILE A 47 -5.52 -8.40 6.94
CA ILE A 47 -5.39 -7.33 7.94
C ILE A 47 -5.97 -6.06 7.33
N LYS A 48 -7.08 -5.57 7.90
CA LYS A 48 -7.63 -4.26 7.54
C LYS A 48 -7.02 -3.22 8.47
N CYS A 49 -6.28 -2.29 7.91
CA CYS A 49 -5.55 -1.27 8.62
C CYS A 49 -6.25 0.08 8.50
N PHE A 50 -6.41 0.76 9.63
CA PHE A 50 -6.97 2.11 9.71
C PHE A 50 -6.04 2.97 10.55
N ARG A 51 -5.48 4.02 9.96
CA ARG A 51 -4.58 4.95 10.64
C ARG A 51 -5.16 6.35 10.71
N SER A 52 -5.11 6.92 11.89
CA SER A 52 -5.30 8.36 12.13
C SER A 52 -4.10 8.89 12.91
N ASP A 53 -4.08 10.20 13.14
CA ASP A 53 -3.00 10.84 13.92
C ASP A 53 -2.95 10.36 15.38
N LYS A 54 -4.09 9.86 15.91
CA LYS A 54 -4.22 9.43 17.31
C LYS A 54 -4.17 7.92 17.52
N LYS A 55 -4.35 7.12 16.47
CA LYS A 55 -4.44 5.66 16.60
C LYS A 55 -4.16 4.93 15.29
N LEU A 56 -3.67 3.70 15.43
CA LEU A 56 -3.59 2.70 14.38
C LEU A 56 -4.42 1.49 14.81
N LYS A 57 -5.36 1.06 13.99
CA LYS A 57 -6.25 -0.05 14.28
C LYS A 57 -6.14 -1.11 13.20
N PHE A 58 -5.94 -2.35 13.63
CA PHE A 58 -5.95 -3.53 12.77
C PHE A 58 -7.16 -4.39 13.09
N TYR A 59 -7.85 -4.86 12.06
CA TYR A 59 -8.80 -5.97 12.13
C TYR A 59 -8.18 -7.14 11.40
N LEU A 60 -8.07 -8.28 12.08
CA LEU A 60 -7.47 -9.49 11.56
C LEU A 60 -8.57 -10.52 11.30
N ASP A 61 -8.55 -11.05 10.11
CA ASP A 61 -9.48 -12.08 9.66
C ASP A 61 -8.68 -13.26 9.08
N SER A 62 -9.04 -14.48 9.40
CA SER A 62 -8.62 -15.69 8.68
C SER A 62 -9.73 -16.14 7.73
N PRO A 63 -9.49 -17.08 6.81
CA PRO A 63 -10.53 -17.60 5.92
C PRO A 63 -11.71 -18.24 6.67
N SER A 64 -11.43 -18.84 7.82
CA SER A 64 -12.41 -19.59 8.62
C SER A 64 -13.13 -18.76 9.68
N ARG A 65 -12.50 -17.67 10.17
CA ARG A 65 -13.07 -16.86 11.27
C ARG A 65 -12.47 -15.46 11.35
N LYS A 66 -13.20 -14.55 11.95
CA LYS A 66 -12.66 -13.27 12.42
C LYS A 66 -11.76 -13.52 13.63
N LEU A 67 -10.50 -13.09 13.58
CA LEU A 67 -9.56 -13.25 14.69
C LEU A 67 -9.76 -12.16 15.75
N GLY A 68 -10.08 -10.94 15.34
CA GLY A 68 -10.28 -9.84 16.28
C GLY A 68 -9.68 -8.53 15.79
N HIS A 69 -9.39 -7.64 16.75
CA HIS A 69 -8.76 -6.37 16.43
C HIS A 69 -7.72 -5.96 17.47
N VAL A 70 -6.79 -5.13 17.03
CA VAL A 70 -5.76 -4.52 17.88
C VAL A 70 -5.75 -3.02 17.64
N VAL A 71 -5.59 -2.25 18.71
CA VAL A 71 -5.49 -0.79 18.66
C VAL A 71 -4.19 -0.36 19.29
N PHE A 72 -3.43 0.47 18.55
CA PHE A 72 -2.22 1.09 19.02
C PHE A 72 -2.40 2.61 19.08
N ALA A 73 -1.72 3.23 20.05
CA ALA A 73 -1.57 4.68 20.16
C ALA A 73 -0.11 5.07 19.86
N PRO A 74 0.15 6.22 19.23
CA PRO A 74 1.49 6.68 18.96
C PRO A 74 2.20 7.06 20.27
N LEU A 75 3.49 6.69 20.35
CA LEU A 75 4.40 7.12 21.42
C LEU A 75 5.33 8.28 20.98
N GLY A 76 5.30 8.63 19.69
CA GLY A 76 6.30 9.49 19.05
C GLY A 76 7.40 8.69 18.37
N ASN A 77 8.20 9.35 17.51
CA ASN A 77 9.35 8.76 16.80
C ASN A 77 9.03 7.45 16.04
N GLY A 78 7.80 7.37 15.48
CA GLY A 78 7.37 6.17 14.76
C GLY A 78 7.03 4.96 15.64
N LEU A 79 7.11 5.10 16.98
CA LEU A 79 6.81 4.02 17.91
C LEU A 79 5.32 3.97 18.27
N TRP A 80 4.85 2.77 18.60
CA TRP A 80 3.45 2.50 18.91
C TRP A 80 3.32 1.72 20.22
N LYS A 81 2.34 2.08 21.04
CA LYS A 81 1.97 1.36 22.25
C LYS A 81 0.61 0.69 22.07
N LYS A 82 0.53 -0.60 22.33
CA LYS A 82 -0.73 -1.33 22.36
C LYS A 82 -1.66 -0.76 23.44
N LYS A 83 -2.91 -0.55 23.09
CA LYS A 83 -3.98 -0.09 23.99
C LYS A 83 -5.02 -1.16 24.23
N VAL A 84 -5.45 -1.84 23.17
CA VAL A 84 -6.49 -2.86 23.21
C VAL A 84 -6.11 -3.98 22.26
N SER A 85 -6.37 -5.22 22.67
CA SER A 85 -6.37 -6.40 21.81
C SER A 85 -7.53 -7.30 22.18
N THR A 86 -8.19 -7.81 21.16
CA THR A 86 -9.27 -8.82 21.29
C THR A 86 -8.90 -10.09 20.55
N LEU A 87 -7.61 -10.29 20.27
CA LEU A 87 -7.14 -11.53 19.63
C LEU A 87 -7.29 -12.71 20.59
N PRO A 88 -7.72 -13.87 20.10
CA PRO A 88 -7.85 -15.06 20.94
C PRO A 88 -6.49 -15.64 21.31
N ALA A 89 -6.42 -16.30 22.45
CA ALA A 89 -5.16 -16.82 22.99
C ALA A 89 -4.48 -17.88 22.11
N ASP A 90 -5.27 -18.63 21.34
CA ASP A 90 -4.80 -19.70 20.44
C ASP A 90 -4.01 -19.20 19.23
N CYS A 91 -4.01 -17.91 18.94
CA CYS A 91 -3.23 -17.33 17.85
C CYS A 91 -1.96 -16.60 18.29
N ASN A 92 -1.45 -16.86 19.51
CA ASN A 92 -0.32 -16.12 20.08
C ASN A 92 -0.45 -14.58 19.87
N PRO A 93 -1.30 -13.90 20.66
CA PRO A 93 -1.64 -12.50 20.42
C PRO A 93 -0.45 -11.57 20.31
N ALA A 94 0.57 -11.75 21.16
CA ALA A 94 1.75 -10.87 21.18
C ALA A 94 2.55 -10.92 19.88
N GLU A 95 2.78 -12.10 19.34
CA GLU A 95 3.48 -12.32 18.07
C GLU A 95 2.66 -11.82 16.88
N THR A 96 1.36 -12.14 16.87
CA THR A 96 0.44 -11.69 15.81
C THR A 96 0.33 -10.17 15.74
N GLU A 97 0.23 -9.50 16.89
CA GLU A 97 0.19 -8.05 17.01
C GLU A 97 1.47 -7.39 16.50
N GLN A 98 2.61 -7.92 16.92
CA GLN A 98 3.92 -7.42 16.52
C GLN A 98 4.16 -7.68 15.04
N GLY A 99 3.82 -8.86 14.53
CA GLY A 99 3.92 -9.21 13.13
C GLY A 99 3.08 -8.28 12.24
N ALA A 100 1.81 -8.07 12.60
CA ALA A 100 0.93 -7.17 11.88
C ALA A 100 1.45 -5.72 11.83
N LEU A 101 1.96 -5.21 12.96
CA LEU A 101 2.54 -3.87 13.04
C LEU A 101 3.80 -3.75 12.18
N THR A 102 4.65 -4.76 12.21
CA THR A 102 5.90 -4.81 11.44
C THR A 102 5.64 -4.85 9.94
N VAL A 103 4.79 -5.76 9.49
CA VAL A 103 4.43 -5.89 8.06
C VAL A 103 3.77 -4.61 7.55
N TYR A 104 2.81 -4.06 8.30
CA TYR A 104 2.18 -2.80 7.94
C TYR A 104 3.20 -1.65 7.82
N GLY A 105 4.05 -1.47 8.83
CA GLY A 105 5.04 -0.39 8.84
C GLY A 105 6.02 -0.50 7.68
N SER A 106 6.52 -1.70 7.40
CA SER A 106 7.45 -1.96 6.30
C SER A 106 6.82 -1.73 4.93
N LEU A 107 5.58 -2.20 4.71
CA LEU A 107 4.84 -1.94 3.47
C LEU A 107 4.59 -0.45 3.22
N MET A 108 4.20 0.29 4.26
CA MET A 108 3.97 1.73 4.14
C MET A 108 5.27 2.48 3.84
N ALA A 109 6.37 2.09 4.46
CA ALA A 109 7.67 2.68 4.21
C ALA A 109 8.19 2.36 2.80
N LEU A 110 8.12 1.11 2.36
CA LEU A 110 8.48 0.71 0.99
C LEU A 110 7.67 1.49 -0.06
N MET A 111 6.36 1.60 0.16
CA MET A 111 5.46 2.33 -0.74
C MET A 111 5.79 3.84 -0.79
N ALA A 112 6.20 4.43 0.32
CA ALA A 112 6.61 5.83 0.39
C ALA A 112 8.02 6.03 -0.21
N TYR A 113 8.95 5.12 0.05
CA TYR A 113 10.32 5.14 -0.44
C TYR A 113 10.35 5.08 -1.96
N GLY A 114 9.69 4.12 -2.56
CA GLY A 114 9.57 4.03 -4.00
C GLY A 114 8.95 5.28 -4.64
N ALA A 115 8.19 6.08 -3.89
CA ALA A 115 7.67 7.37 -4.35
C ALA A 115 8.67 8.53 -4.18
N SER A 116 9.75 8.37 -3.40
CA SER A 116 10.71 9.44 -3.07
C SER A 116 11.91 9.49 -4.01
N GLU A 117 12.47 8.37 -4.40
CA GLU A 117 13.73 8.32 -5.15
C GLU A 117 13.57 8.28 -6.68
N ALA A 118 12.48 7.76 -7.15
CA ALA A 118 12.06 7.90 -8.55
C ALA A 118 10.55 7.85 -8.58
N PRO A 119 9.89 8.43 -9.59
CA PRO A 119 8.50 8.10 -9.83
C PRO A 119 8.46 6.60 -10.03
N THR A 120 8.05 5.88 -9.00
CA THR A 120 7.96 4.43 -9.01
C THR A 120 7.24 4.03 -10.27
N ALA A 121 7.90 3.28 -11.08
CA ALA A 121 7.28 2.58 -12.16
C ALA A 121 6.25 1.63 -11.56
N THR A 122 5.05 2.11 -11.48
CA THR A 122 3.91 1.25 -11.25
C THR A 122 3.62 0.62 -12.60
N GLU A 123 4.13 -0.58 -12.83
CA GLU A 123 3.66 -1.38 -13.94
C GLU A 123 2.19 -1.68 -13.69
N ALA A 124 1.34 -1.16 -14.56
CA ALA A 124 -0.03 -1.60 -14.62
C ALA A 124 -0.03 -2.88 -15.46
N GLU A 125 -0.12 -4.05 -14.82
CA GLU A 125 -0.53 -5.24 -15.53
C GLU A 125 -1.94 -4.99 -16.06
N HIS A 126 -2.04 -4.71 -17.34
CA HIS A 126 -3.31 -4.67 -18.03
C HIS A 126 -3.70 -6.13 -18.32
N GLU A 127 -4.72 -6.62 -17.67
CA GLU A 127 -5.40 -7.81 -18.19
C GLU A 127 -5.77 -7.54 -19.65
N PRO A 128 -5.44 -8.44 -20.57
CA PRO A 128 -5.77 -8.26 -21.98
C PRO A 128 -7.29 -8.13 -22.10
N LYS A 129 -7.76 -6.95 -22.47
CA LYS A 129 -9.17 -6.72 -22.75
C LYS A 129 -9.51 -7.55 -24.00
N THR A 130 -10.32 -8.57 -23.84
CA THR A 130 -11.00 -9.22 -24.96
C THR A 130 -11.75 -8.15 -25.74
N HIS A 131 -11.27 -7.88 -26.96
CA HIS A 131 -11.87 -6.92 -27.89
C HIS A 131 -13.20 -7.46 -28.35
N ILE A 132 -14.29 -7.04 -27.72
CA ILE A 132 -15.61 -7.02 -28.37
C ILE A 132 -15.71 -5.61 -28.96
N GLY A 133 -15.75 -5.57 -30.31
CA GLY A 133 -15.66 -4.32 -31.07
C GLY A 133 -16.76 -3.32 -30.74
N HIS A 134 -16.44 -2.31 -29.96
CA HIS A 134 -17.12 -1.03 -29.94
C HIS A 134 -16.15 0.09 -29.54
N LYS A 135 -16.22 1.18 -30.34
CA LYS A 135 -15.53 2.48 -30.26
C LYS A 135 -14.62 2.69 -29.04
N ARG A 136 -13.32 2.88 -29.30
CA ARG A 136 -12.28 3.24 -28.33
C ARG A 136 -12.79 4.30 -27.35
N SER A 137 -13.17 3.86 -26.16
CA SER A 137 -13.28 4.77 -25.01
C SER A 137 -11.86 5.09 -24.57
N THR A 138 -11.43 6.31 -24.81
CA THR A 138 -10.13 6.85 -24.34
C THR A 138 -10.11 7.09 -22.83
N ARG A 139 -11.09 6.58 -22.10
CA ARG A 139 -11.19 6.72 -20.65
C ARG A 139 -10.32 5.70 -19.97
N TRP A 140 -9.28 6.19 -19.28
CA TRP A 140 -8.50 5.37 -18.37
C TRP A 140 -9.37 4.91 -17.20
N ASN A 141 -9.44 3.60 -17.00
CA ASN A 141 -10.15 3.00 -15.88
C ASN A 141 -9.14 2.26 -15.00
N PRO A 142 -8.93 2.68 -13.74
CA PRO A 142 -8.04 1.98 -12.81
C PRO A 142 -8.60 0.66 -12.29
N VAL A 143 -9.82 0.27 -12.69
CA VAL A 143 -10.43 -1.02 -12.33
C VAL A 143 -9.67 -2.15 -12.99
N GLY A 144 -9.27 -3.14 -12.20
CA GLY A 144 -8.48 -4.28 -12.65
C GLY A 144 -7.00 -3.97 -12.85
N THR A 145 -6.52 -2.76 -12.56
CA THR A 145 -5.10 -2.44 -12.61
C THR A 145 -4.42 -2.89 -11.33
N THR A 146 -3.42 -3.76 -11.46
CA THR A 146 -2.50 -4.10 -10.36
C THR A 146 -1.26 -3.24 -10.46
N TYR A 147 -0.87 -2.62 -9.36
CA TYR A 147 0.31 -1.78 -9.23
C TYR A 147 1.42 -2.59 -8.58
N ILE A 148 2.58 -2.67 -9.24
CA ILE A 148 3.74 -3.36 -8.70
C ILE A 148 4.59 -2.36 -7.91
N LEU A 149 4.96 -2.70 -6.68
CA LEU A 149 5.85 -1.92 -5.83
C LEU A 149 7.25 -2.47 -5.99
N HIS A 150 8.17 -1.65 -6.47
CA HIS A 150 9.60 -1.98 -6.58
C HIS A 150 10.40 -1.18 -5.57
N SER A 151 11.44 -1.78 -5.02
CA SER A 151 12.43 -1.07 -4.18
C SER A 151 13.50 -0.40 -5.04
N SER A 152 13.83 -0.97 -6.20
CA SER A 152 14.77 -0.40 -7.13
C SER A 152 14.16 0.76 -7.89
N GLY A 153 14.84 1.91 -7.89
CA GLY A 153 14.40 3.14 -8.56
C GLY A 153 14.46 3.10 -10.09
N LYS A 154 14.25 1.94 -10.73
CA LYS A 154 14.18 1.84 -12.19
C LYS A 154 13.00 2.69 -12.71
N ARG A 155 13.32 3.83 -13.31
CA ARG A 155 12.33 4.65 -14.03
C ARG A 155 11.91 3.89 -15.28
N LEU A 156 10.70 3.34 -15.28
CA LEU A 156 10.06 3.03 -16.56
C LEU A 156 9.81 4.37 -17.26
N SER A 157 10.33 4.51 -18.47
CA SER A 157 10.07 5.69 -19.28
C SER A 157 8.58 5.79 -19.56
N VAL A 158 7.92 6.69 -18.90
CA VAL A 158 6.50 6.97 -19.17
C VAL A 158 6.48 7.88 -20.40
N ALA A 159 5.90 7.41 -21.50
CA ALA A 159 5.65 8.24 -22.67
C ALA A 159 4.92 9.53 -22.26
N PRO A 160 5.21 10.67 -22.91
CA PRO A 160 4.56 11.93 -22.59
C PRO A 160 3.05 11.77 -22.71
N LYS A 161 2.36 12.08 -21.63
CA LYS A 161 0.91 11.90 -21.54
C LYS A 161 0.21 13.05 -22.23
N GLY A 162 -0.53 12.74 -23.29
CA GLY A 162 -1.48 13.67 -23.87
C GLY A 162 -2.60 14.07 -22.90
N HIS A 163 -3.54 14.90 -23.33
CA HIS A 163 -4.71 15.27 -22.53
C HIS A 163 -5.50 14.01 -22.10
N HIS A 164 -5.61 13.81 -20.80
CA HIS A 164 -6.39 12.70 -20.26
C HIS A 164 -7.78 13.19 -19.90
N ALA A 165 -8.79 12.46 -20.37
CA ALA A 165 -10.15 12.63 -19.86
C ALA A 165 -10.18 12.38 -18.36
N SER A 166 -11.00 13.15 -17.63
CA SER A 166 -11.22 12.90 -16.21
C SER A 166 -11.68 11.47 -15.96
N PRO A 167 -11.19 10.78 -14.93
CA PRO A 167 -11.64 9.44 -14.60
C PRO A 167 -13.15 9.42 -14.35
N SER A 168 -13.82 8.40 -14.87
CA SER A 168 -15.26 8.18 -14.63
C SER A 168 -15.56 7.50 -13.28
N CYS A 169 -14.55 7.23 -12.50
CA CYS A 169 -14.63 6.61 -11.17
C CYS A 169 -13.85 7.44 -10.15
N SER A 170 -14.22 7.32 -8.88
CA SER A 170 -13.48 7.89 -7.76
C SER A 170 -12.51 6.85 -7.20
N PHE A 171 -11.28 7.23 -6.92
CA PHE A 171 -10.26 6.36 -6.34
C PHE A 171 -9.29 7.14 -5.46
N THR A 172 -8.61 6.41 -4.56
CA THR A 172 -7.58 7.00 -3.70
C THR A 172 -6.27 7.17 -4.49
N VAL A 173 -5.69 8.35 -4.44
CA VAL A 173 -4.30 8.60 -4.83
C VAL A 173 -3.48 8.51 -3.55
N ARG A 174 -2.55 7.54 -3.49
CA ARG A 174 -1.66 7.37 -2.33
C ARG A 174 -0.81 8.61 -2.10
N GLY A 175 -0.43 8.84 -0.86
CA GLY A 175 0.56 9.87 -0.52
C GLY A 175 1.88 9.62 -1.25
N HIS A 176 2.53 10.69 -1.68
CA HIS A 176 3.78 10.63 -2.44
C HIS A 176 4.59 11.92 -2.31
N PHE A 177 5.89 11.83 -2.50
CA PHE A 177 6.75 13.00 -2.64
C PHE A 177 6.60 13.62 -4.03
N ARG A 178 6.42 14.92 -4.08
CA ARG A 178 6.40 15.71 -5.31
C ARG A 178 7.67 16.53 -5.41
N HIS A 179 8.45 16.27 -6.46
CA HIS A 179 9.67 17.02 -6.77
C HIS A 179 9.34 18.15 -7.75
N TYR A 180 9.67 19.37 -7.37
CA TYR A 180 9.48 20.56 -8.20
C TYR A 180 10.77 20.88 -8.96
N ARG A 181 10.66 21.55 -10.10
CA ARG A 181 11.83 22.01 -10.89
C ARG A 181 12.76 22.94 -10.11
N SER A 182 12.26 23.61 -9.09
CA SER A 182 13.03 24.44 -8.17
C SER A 182 13.90 23.65 -7.18
N GLY A 183 13.95 22.32 -7.25
CA GLY A 183 14.64 21.45 -6.29
C GLY A 183 13.84 21.17 -5.01
N LYS A 184 12.72 21.86 -4.78
CA LYS A 184 11.89 21.63 -3.61
C LYS A 184 11.16 20.29 -3.70
N THR A 185 11.22 19.50 -2.63
CA THR A 185 10.45 18.27 -2.46
C THR A 185 9.39 18.44 -1.37
N VAL A 186 8.15 18.09 -1.67
CA VAL A 186 7.01 18.23 -0.74
C VAL A 186 6.24 16.92 -0.68
N TRP A 187 5.89 16.49 0.53
CA TRP A 187 4.98 15.37 0.72
C TRP A 187 3.54 15.80 0.40
N ILE A 188 2.91 15.09 -0.52
CA ILE A 188 1.48 15.20 -0.81
C ILE A 188 0.77 14.07 -0.09
N ALA A 189 -0.09 14.39 0.85
CA ALA A 189 -0.89 13.37 1.55
C ALA A 189 -1.86 12.67 0.58
N GLU A 190 -2.36 11.51 0.98
CA GLU A 190 -3.37 10.81 0.19
C GLU A 190 -4.61 11.68 -0.03
N TYR A 191 -5.20 11.55 -1.22
CA TYR A 191 -6.42 12.27 -1.57
C TYR A 191 -7.27 11.45 -2.54
N ARG A 192 -8.55 11.81 -2.65
CA ARG A 192 -9.45 11.23 -3.64
C ARG A 192 -9.41 11.99 -4.94
N LYS A 193 -9.43 11.27 -6.05
CA LYS A 193 -9.47 11.82 -7.41
C LYS A 193 -10.58 11.15 -8.21
N GLY A 194 -11.20 11.94 -9.11
CA GLY A 194 -12.28 11.48 -9.98
C GLY A 194 -13.65 11.61 -9.33
N THR A 195 -14.66 11.30 -10.11
CA THR A 195 -16.09 11.36 -9.76
C THR A 195 -16.73 10.01 -10.06
N GLY A 196 -17.90 9.75 -9.49
CA GLY A 196 -18.64 8.51 -9.72
C GLY A 196 -18.35 7.43 -8.68
N LYS A 197 -18.61 6.16 -9.04
CA LYS A 197 -18.49 5.03 -8.12
C LYS A 197 -17.06 4.86 -7.64
N GLU A 198 -16.91 4.70 -6.33
CA GLU A 198 -15.60 4.46 -5.71
C GLU A 198 -15.02 3.11 -6.13
N GLN A 199 -13.73 3.11 -6.43
CA GLN A 199 -12.98 1.92 -6.84
C GLN A 199 -11.70 1.80 -6.02
N SER A 200 -11.33 0.57 -5.69
CA SER A 200 -10.08 0.24 -4.98
C SER A 200 -9.00 -0.17 -5.96
N LYS A 201 -7.76 0.08 -5.58
CA LYS A 201 -6.57 -0.38 -6.26
C LYS A 201 -6.01 -1.63 -5.60
N THR A 202 -5.31 -2.44 -6.38
CA THR A 202 -4.55 -3.58 -5.88
C THR A 202 -3.06 -3.30 -6.08
N TYR A 203 -2.26 -3.58 -5.05
CA TYR A 203 -0.80 -3.47 -5.07
C TYR A 203 -0.20 -4.85 -4.80
N LYS A 204 0.92 -5.14 -5.43
CA LYS A 204 1.76 -6.32 -5.17
C LYS A 204 3.20 -5.86 -5.00
N ILE A 205 4.02 -6.63 -4.31
CA ILE A 205 5.46 -6.46 -4.29
C ILE A 205 6.01 -7.17 -5.53
N GLY A 206 6.90 -6.52 -6.27
CA GLY A 206 7.52 -7.06 -7.47
C GLY A 206 9.01 -6.84 -7.50
N GLY A 207 9.71 -7.73 -8.19
CA GLY A 207 11.17 -7.66 -8.34
C GLY A 207 11.94 -8.19 -7.12
N ASP A 208 13.25 -8.20 -7.25
CA ASP A 208 14.14 -8.40 -6.12
C ASP A 208 14.26 -7.07 -5.36
N LEU A 209 14.04 -7.11 -4.06
CA LEU A 209 14.17 -5.92 -3.21
C LEU A 209 15.65 -5.56 -2.95
N ASP A 210 16.57 -6.36 -3.50
CA ASP A 210 18.01 -6.34 -3.21
C ASP A 210 18.88 -5.73 -4.33
N GLU A 211 18.29 -5.10 -5.37
CA GLU A 211 19.06 -4.40 -6.43
C GLU A 211 18.92 -2.86 -6.35
#